data_b34accdc30fa5dce3cde4e403cdb5f20
#
_entry.id   b34accdc30fa5dce3cde4e403cdb5f20
#
_cell.length_a   1.000
_cell.length_b   1.000
_cell.length_c   1.000
_cell.angle_alpha   90.00
_cell.angle_beta   90.00
_cell.angle_gamma   90.00
#
_symmetry.space_group_name_H-M   'P 1'
#
loop_
_entity.id
_entity.type
_entity.pdbx_description
1 polymer ?
#
loop_
_entity_poly.entity_id
_entity_poly.type
_entity_poly.pdbx_seq_one_letter_code
_entity_poly.pdbx_strand_id
1 'polypeptide(L)'
;MHFLRFTPCKRDCFVNELKSLMTIMKPTKEVGIVGYGAYVPRYRLPASEIARVWIEGQGGLPIKEKAVAGLDEDTVTISIEAARNALKRASIHPQEIRAVWVGSESHPYAVKPTSTVVAEAIGATPNVQAADFEFACKAGTETIQAAMGFVASGMARYALGVGADTAQGRPGDALEYTTGSGGAAYVIGPKEESLAYFEGAYSHVSDTPDFFRRPYERYPQHGSRFTGEPAYFKHVLAAGQHLMDELDYTAADYAAAVFHQPNARFPQRAAKKLGFTPQQIEAGLLVSLVGNTYAGSSMLGLTAILDEARPGDRILLVSYGAGAGSDAFSLVVTELIEERRDRVPCTRDYIARRKEIDYATYVRYRKKLRMH
;
A
#
# COMPACT_ATOMS: atom_id res chain seq x y z
N MET A 1 6.76 58.44 19.13
CA MET A 1 6.68 57.02 19.41
C MET A 1 5.20 56.60 19.41
N HIS A 2 4.67 56.13 18.29
CA HIS A 2 3.30 55.62 18.21
C HIS A 2 3.34 54.09 18.38
N PHE A 3 2.86 53.60 19.50
CA PHE A 3 2.64 52.20 19.75
C PHE A 3 1.41 51.73 18.96
N LEU A 4 1.61 50.95 17.91
CA LEU A 4 0.54 50.18 17.26
C LEU A 4 0.00 49.14 18.24
N ARG A 5 -1.22 49.34 18.73
CA ARG A 5 -1.98 48.35 19.48
C ARG A 5 -2.42 47.25 18.51
N PHE A 6 -1.81 46.08 18.59
CA PHE A 6 -2.35 44.88 17.97
C PHE A 6 -3.63 44.46 18.70
N THR A 7 -4.76 44.54 18.05
CA THR A 7 -6.00 43.92 18.51
C THR A 7 -5.83 42.39 18.42
N PRO A 8 -6.19 41.60 19.45
CA PRO A 8 -6.12 40.14 19.37
C PRO A 8 -7.08 39.67 18.29
N CYS A 9 -6.55 39.02 17.26
CA CYS A 9 -7.31 38.31 16.25
C CYS A 9 -8.16 37.24 16.94
N LYS A 10 -9.46 37.25 16.69
CA LYS A 10 -10.42 36.34 17.28
C LYS A 10 -10.08 34.90 16.81
N ARG A 11 -9.32 34.17 17.61
CA ARG A 11 -9.01 32.75 17.38
C ARG A 11 -10.28 31.88 17.14
N ASP A 12 -11.39 32.25 17.78
CA ASP A 12 -12.62 31.47 17.75
C ASP A 12 -13.37 31.55 16.39
N CYS A 13 -13.24 32.65 15.62
CA CYS A 13 -13.81 32.73 14.26
C CYS A 13 -13.05 31.84 13.28
N PHE A 14 -11.73 31.79 13.33
CA PHE A 14 -10.91 30.93 12.47
C PHE A 14 -11.13 29.44 12.74
N VAL A 15 -11.33 29.04 13.99
CA VAL A 15 -11.57 27.65 14.38
C VAL A 15 -12.96 27.17 13.93
N ASN A 16 -13.97 28.06 13.92
CA ASN A 16 -15.32 27.71 13.45
C ASN A 16 -15.45 27.73 11.92
N GLU A 17 -14.73 28.58 11.20
CA GLU A 17 -14.63 28.52 9.74
C GLU A 17 -13.87 27.31 9.23
N LEU A 18 -12.83 26.85 9.95
CA LEU A 18 -12.12 25.61 9.62
C LEU A 18 -12.96 24.33 9.81
N LYS A 19 -13.99 24.36 10.67
CA LYS A 19 -14.93 23.25 10.83
C LYS A 19 -15.90 23.09 9.65
N SER A 20 -16.01 24.06 8.75
CA SER A 20 -16.88 23.98 7.55
C SER A 20 -16.13 23.51 6.28
N LEU A 21 -14.82 23.36 6.33
CA LEU A 21 -14.08 22.78 5.20
C LEU A 21 -14.24 21.25 5.23
N MET A 22 -14.93 20.72 4.21
CA MET A 22 -14.93 19.27 3.98
C MET A 22 -13.48 18.81 3.87
N THR A 23 -13.03 17.97 4.81
CA THR A 23 -11.64 17.52 4.87
C THR A 23 -11.42 16.24 4.09
N ILE A 24 -12.49 15.51 3.75
CA ILE A 24 -12.40 14.33 2.88
C ILE A 24 -12.21 14.74 1.41
N MET A 25 -11.37 14.00 0.75
CA MET A 25 -11.14 14.13 -0.69
C MET A 25 -12.16 13.26 -1.42
N LYS A 26 -13.23 13.89 -1.89
CA LYS A 26 -14.28 13.25 -2.69
C LYS A 26 -14.28 13.85 -4.09
N PRO A 27 -13.99 13.06 -5.13
CA PRO A 27 -13.99 13.56 -6.49
C PRO A 27 -15.42 13.92 -6.94
N THR A 28 -15.56 14.97 -7.77
CA THR A 28 -16.86 15.41 -8.31
C THR A 28 -17.46 14.42 -9.31
N LYS A 29 -16.60 13.73 -10.08
CA LYS A 29 -16.99 12.59 -10.89
C LYS A 29 -16.66 11.33 -10.12
N GLU A 30 -17.63 10.44 -9.97
CA GLU A 30 -17.43 9.19 -9.26
C GLU A 30 -16.47 8.28 -10.02
N VAL A 31 -15.49 7.74 -9.32
CA VAL A 31 -14.45 6.87 -9.86
C VAL A 31 -14.27 5.64 -8.98
N GLY A 32 -13.68 4.59 -9.53
CA GLY A 32 -13.43 3.36 -8.79
C GLY A 32 -12.34 2.51 -9.41
N ILE A 33 -12.18 1.33 -8.84
CA ILE A 33 -11.24 0.30 -9.27
C ILE A 33 -11.91 -0.54 -10.37
N VAL A 34 -11.49 -0.36 -11.62
CA VAL A 34 -11.99 -1.11 -12.79
C VAL A 34 -11.33 -2.48 -12.89
N GLY A 35 -10.10 -2.60 -12.41
CA GLY A 35 -9.38 -3.84 -12.35
C GLY A 35 -8.24 -3.76 -11.34
N TYR A 36 -7.89 -4.88 -10.75
CA TYR A 36 -6.79 -5.00 -9.80
C TYR A 36 -5.94 -6.24 -10.08
N GLY A 37 -4.69 -6.22 -9.65
CA GLY A 37 -3.79 -7.34 -9.78
C GLY A 37 -2.77 -7.38 -8.67
N ALA A 38 -2.39 -8.58 -8.27
CA ALA A 38 -1.37 -8.83 -7.27
C ALA A 38 -0.19 -9.59 -7.88
N TYR A 39 0.97 -9.45 -7.28
CA TYR A 39 2.09 -10.34 -7.49
C TYR A 39 2.89 -10.52 -6.19
N VAL A 40 3.18 -11.77 -5.85
CA VAL A 40 4.05 -12.15 -4.74
C VAL A 40 5.11 -13.13 -5.27
N PRO A 41 6.42 -12.82 -5.15
CA PRO A 41 7.48 -13.75 -5.50
C PRO A 41 7.29 -15.12 -4.86
N ARG A 42 7.67 -16.18 -5.56
CA ARG A 42 7.43 -17.56 -5.08
C ARG A 42 8.32 -18.00 -3.92
N TYR A 43 9.50 -17.42 -3.77
CA TYR A 43 10.42 -17.84 -2.74
C TYR A 43 9.96 -17.37 -1.36
N ARG A 44 10.09 -18.27 -0.36
CA ARG A 44 9.73 -18.00 1.03
C ARG A 44 10.92 -18.32 1.93
N LEU A 45 11.27 -17.35 2.76
CA LEU A 45 12.24 -17.54 3.84
C LEU A 45 11.48 -17.68 5.15
N PRO A 46 11.48 -18.86 5.79
CA PRO A 46 10.94 -19.00 7.14
C PRO A 46 11.66 -18.07 8.12
N ALA A 47 10.93 -17.42 9.01
CA ALA A 47 11.54 -16.58 10.05
C ALA A 47 12.47 -17.37 10.98
N SER A 48 12.23 -18.68 11.13
CA SER A 48 13.11 -19.61 11.86
C SER A 48 14.50 -19.74 11.26
N GLU A 49 14.64 -19.60 9.93
CA GLU A 49 15.96 -19.62 9.27
C GLU A 49 16.81 -18.41 9.65
N ILE A 50 16.19 -17.22 9.80
CA ILE A 50 16.86 -16.02 10.29
C ILE A 50 17.24 -16.21 11.77
N ALA A 51 16.28 -16.68 12.57
CA ALA A 51 16.47 -16.90 13.99
C ALA A 51 17.60 -17.94 14.28
N ARG A 52 17.69 -18.98 13.46
CA ARG A 52 18.76 -19.99 13.55
C ARG A 52 20.17 -19.37 13.44
N VAL A 53 20.30 -18.31 12.63
CA VAL A 53 21.60 -17.66 12.41
C VAL A 53 21.92 -16.64 13.51
N TRP A 54 20.93 -15.87 13.96
CA TRP A 54 21.18 -14.67 14.79
C TRP A 54 20.85 -14.82 16.27
N ILE A 55 19.91 -15.70 16.64
CA ILE A 55 19.44 -15.86 18.02
C ILE A 55 19.37 -17.33 18.45
N GLU A 56 20.02 -18.23 17.74
CA GLU A 56 20.03 -19.67 18.03
C GLU A 56 18.63 -20.29 18.16
N GLY A 57 17.65 -19.71 17.44
CA GLY A 57 16.25 -20.16 17.45
C GLY A 57 15.43 -19.73 18.66
N GLN A 58 15.98 -18.90 19.55
CA GLN A 58 15.27 -18.45 20.76
C GLN A 58 14.28 -17.29 20.47
N GLY A 59 13.16 -17.28 21.19
CA GLY A 59 12.17 -16.20 21.18
C GLY A 59 10.99 -16.41 20.24
N GLY A 60 9.94 -15.58 20.42
CA GLY A 60 8.77 -15.56 19.54
C GLY A 60 9.06 -14.85 18.22
N LEU A 61 8.69 -15.47 17.10
CA LEU A 61 8.89 -14.90 15.77
C LEU A 61 7.78 -13.92 15.41
N PRO A 62 8.11 -12.76 14.77
CA PRO A 62 7.12 -11.74 14.45
C PRO A 62 6.18 -12.12 13.29
N ILE A 63 6.62 -13.05 12.43
CA ILE A 63 5.89 -13.60 11.29
C ILE A 63 6.27 -15.08 11.09
N LYS A 64 5.53 -15.81 10.27
CA LYS A 64 5.86 -17.19 9.91
C LYS A 64 6.98 -17.25 8.87
N GLU A 65 6.81 -16.56 7.78
CA GLU A 65 7.72 -16.53 6.65
C GLU A 65 7.55 -15.21 5.86
N LYS A 66 8.53 -14.91 5.02
CA LYS A 66 8.46 -13.75 4.12
C LYS A 66 8.73 -14.12 2.68
N ALA A 67 8.11 -13.39 1.76
CA ALA A 67 8.38 -13.49 0.33
C ALA A 67 9.73 -12.85 -0.01
N VAL A 68 10.51 -13.53 -0.83
CA VAL A 68 11.84 -13.10 -1.27
C VAL A 68 11.85 -13.04 -2.79
N ALA A 69 12.20 -11.89 -3.34
CA ALA A 69 12.43 -11.74 -4.77
C ALA A 69 13.61 -12.62 -5.24
N GLY A 70 13.43 -13.31 -6.35
CA GLY A 70 14.48 -14.09 -7.00
C GLY A 70 15.58 -13.22 -7.61
N LEU A 71 16.53 -13.85 -8.30
CA LEU A 71 17.62 -13.12 -8.96
C LEU A 71 17.14 -12.29 -10.15
N ASP A 72 16.05 -12.70 -10.76
CA ASP A 72 15.37 -12.11 -11.92
C ASP A 72 14.16 -11.26 -11.52
N GLU A 73 13.95 -11.03 -10.23
CA GLU A 73 12.83 -10.26 -9.71
C GLU A 73 13.29 -9.00 -8.98
N ASP A 74 12.65 -7.88 -9.27
CA ASP A 74 12.80 -6.58 -8.62
C ASP A 74 11.45 -5.84 -8.56
N THR A 75 11.46 -4.60 -8.10
CA THR A 75 10.25 -3.78 -8.04
C THR A 75 9.61 -3.56 -9.41
N VAL A 76 10.41 -3.46 -10.50
CA VAL A 76 9.90 -3.32 -11.87
C VAL A 76 9.12 -4.57 -12.30
N THR A 77 9.73 -5.74 -12.16
CA THR A 77 9.12 -7.00 -12.61
C THR A 77 7.88 -7.36 -11.81
N ILE A 78 7.88 -7.11 -10.50
CA ILE A 78 6.71 -7.23 -9.62
C ILE A 78 5.58 -6.31 -10.09
N SER A 79 5.91 -5.04 -10.38
CA SER A 79 4.95 -4.03 -10.86
C SER A 79 4.35 -4.41 -12.21
N ILE A 80 5.16 -4.93 -13.15
CA ILE A 80 4.69 -5.36 -14.48
C ILE A 80 3.67 -6.49 -14.37
N GLU A 81 3.95 -7.50 -13.55
CA GLU A 81 3.04 -8.64 -13.42
C GLU A 81 1.74 -8.25 -12.72
N ALA A 82 1.81 -7.45 -11.65
CA ALA A 82 0.62 -6.90 -11.00
C ALA A 82 -0.21 -6.04 -11.97
N ALA A 83 0.44 -5.19 -12.77
CA ALA A 83 -0.23 -4.34 -13.76
C ALA A 83 -0.90 -5.15 -14.88
N ARG A 84 -0.23 -6.20 -15.40
CA ARG A 84 -0.83 -7.11 -16.40
C ARG A 84 -2.08 -7.79 -15.88
N ASN A 85 -2.05 -8.25 -14.63
CA ASN A 85 -3.21 -8.84 -13.97
C ASN A 85 -4.34 -7.81 -13.80
N ALA A 86 -4.03 -6.58 -13.40
CA ALA A 86 -5.02 -5.51 -13.27
C ALA A 86 -5.69 -5.19 -14.62
N LEU A 87 -4.93 -5.04 -15.72
CA LEU A 87 -5.44 -4.79 -17.05
C LEU A 87 -6.31 -5.93 -17.58
N LYS A 88 -5.87 -7.17 -17.40
CA LYS A 88 -6.63 -8.35 -17.83
C LYS A 88 -7.95 -8.47 -17.08
N ARG A 89 -7.97 -8.17 -15.77
CA ARG A 89 -9.20 -8.14 -14.97
C ARG A 89 -10.13 -7.00 -15.38
N ALA A 90 -9.58 -5.82 -15.69
CA ALA A 90 -10.32 -4.67 -16.20
C ALA A 90 -10.92 -4.93 -17.59
N SER A 91 -10.31 -5.79 -18.41
CA SER A 91 -10.66 -6.01 -19.84
C SER A 91 -10.58 -4.73 -20.68
N ILE A 92 -9.59 -3.90 -20.46
CA ILE A 92 -9.32 -2.69 -21.25
C ILE A 92 -8.07 -2.86 -22.09
N HIS A 93 -8.00 -2.11 -23.20
CA HIS A 93 -6.80 -2.08 -24.01
C HIS A 93 -5.71 -1.24 -23.32
N PRO A 94 -4.45 -1.68 -23.24
CA PRO A 94 -3.40 -0.95 -22.54
C PRO A 94 -3.22 0.50 -22.99
N GLN A 95 -3.43 0.80 -24.28
CA GLN A 95 -3.34 2.16 -24.82
C GLN A 95 -4.48 3.09 -24.38
N GLU A 96 -5.48 2.61 -23.68
CA GLU A 96 -6.49 3.46 -23.03
C GLU A 96 -5.99 4.04 -21.70
N ILE A 97 -4.92 3.47 -21.12
CA ILE A 97 -4.26 4.00 -19.93
C ILE A 97 -3.52 5.30 -20.30
N ARG A 98 -3.84 6.38 -19.59
CA ARG A 98 -3.23 7.70 -19.81
C ARG A 98 -2.26 8.13 -18.72
N ALA A 99 -2.21 7.39 -17.63
CA ALA A 99 -1.20 7.59 -16.59
C ALA A 99 -0.77 6.24 -16.00
N VAL A 100 0.51 6.08 -15.75
CA VAL A 100 1.12 4.96 -15.02
C VAL A 100 1.99 5.53 -13.92
N TRP A 101 1.61 5.27 -12.68
CA TRP A 101 2.35 5.71 -11.50
C TRP A 101 2.76 4.52 -10.65
N VAL A 102 4.02 4.51 -10.22
CA VAL A 102 4.57 3.46 -9.37
C VAL A 102 5.06 4.07 -8.05
N GLY A 103 4.47 3.63 -6.94
CA GLY A 103 4.90 3.99 -5.60
C GLY A 103 5.80 2.90 -5.02
N SER A 104 7.00 3.28 -4.57
CA SER A 104 7.98 2.36 -4.00
C SER A 104 9.03 3.10 -3.18
N GLU A 105 9.66 2.42 -2.22
CA GLU A 105 10.89 2.87 -1.57
C GLU A 105 12.13 2.06 -2.01
N SER A 106 11.96 1.18 -3.00
CA SER A 106 13.02 0.31 -3.53
C SER A 106 13.07 0.27 -5.06
N HIS A 107 12.90 1.44 -5.69
CA HIS A 107 13.12 1.59 -7.12
C HIS A 107 14.54 1.11 -7.49
N PRO A 108 14.70 0.32 -8.57
CA PRO A 108 16.02 -0.23 -8.92
C PRO A 108 17.00 0.83 -9.43
N TYR A 109 16.49 1.97 -9.91
CA TYR A 109 17.29 3.08 -10.42
C TYR A 109 17.06 4.36 -9.63
N ALA A 110 18.11 5.11 -9.39
CA ALA A 110 18.02 6.39 -8.71
C ALA A 110 17.48 7.52 -9.62
N VAL A 111 17.62 7.40 -10.93
CA VAL A 111 17.28 8.45 -11.92
C VAL A 111 16.42 7.96 -13.08
N LYS A 112 16.24 6.68 -13.29
CA LYS A 112 15.37 6.14 -14.35
C LYS A 112 14.02 5.74 -13.76
N PRO A 113 12.86 6.25 -14.26
CA PRO A 113 11.57 5.90 -13.71
C PRO A 113 11.21 4.42 -13.89
N THR A 114 10.73 3.81 -12.84
CA THR A 114 10.13 2.46 -12.85
C THR A 114 8.86 2.46 -13.69
N SER A 115 8.04 3.50 -13.55
CA SER A 115 6.76 3.67 -14.24
C SER A 115 6.86 3.65 -15.76
N THR A 116 7.92 4.21 -16.36
CA THR A 116 8.11 4.15 -17.82
C THR A 116 8.41 2.73 -18.30
N VAL A 117 9.16 1.94 -17.52
CA VAL A 117 9.43 0.54 -17.86
C VAL A 117 8.15 -0.29 -17.74
N VAL A 118 7.34 -0.04 -16.71
CA VAL A 118 6.03 -0.68 -16.54
C VAL A 118 5.11 -0.31 -17.71
N ALA A 119 4.99 0.99 -18.07
CA ALA A 119 4.15 1.46 -19.16
C ALA A 119 4.52 0.81 -20.50
N GLU A 120 5.81 0.70 -20.81
CA GLU A 120 6.30 0.02 -22.01
C GLU A 120 5.97 -1.47 -22.00
N ALA A 121 6.25 -2.16 -20.88
CA ALA A 121 6.06 -3.60 -20.75
C ALA A 121 4.58 -4.04 -20.81
N ILE A 122 3.65 -3.17 -20.44
CA ILE A 122 2.21 -3.43 -20.56
C ILE A 122 1.61 -2.95 -21.89
N GLY A 123 2.36 -2.22 -22.73
CA GLY A 123 1.90 -1.69 -24.01
C GLY A 123 1.09 -0.39 -23.95
N ALA A 124 1.26 0.41 -22.88
CA ALA A 124 0.56 1.69 -22.71
C ALA A 124 1.24 2.87 -23.42
N THR A 125 2.50 2.73 -23.83
CA THR A 125 3.28 3.75 -24.53
C THR A 125 2.82 3.94 -25.97
N PRO A 126 3.13 5.10 -26.64
CA PRO A 126 3.87 6.26 -26.09
C PRO A 126 2.98 7.35 -25.48
N ASN A 127 1.66 7.29 -25.61
CA ASN A 127 0.75 8.38 -25.26
C ASN A 127 0.27 8.26 -23.79
N VAL A 128 1.19 8.22 -22.85
CA VAL A 128 0.95 8.00 -21.44
C VAL A 128 1.83 8.91 -20.56
N GLN A 129 1.28 9.49 -19.52
CA GLN A 129 2.03 10.16 -18.47
C GLN A 129 2.58 9.10 -17.50
N ALA A 130 3.84 9.22 -17.09
CA ALA A 130 4.46 8.27 -16.17
C ALA A 130 5.32 8.99 -15.12
N ALA A 131 5.22 8.58 -13.86
CA ALA A 131 6.03 9.09 -12.77
C ALA A 131 6.13 8.07 -11.63
N ASP A 132 7.23 8.13 -10.88
CA ASP A 132 7.42 7.37 -9.66
C ASP A 132 7.07 8.24 -8.46
N PHE A 133 6.44 7.62 -7.44
CA PHE A 133 6.07 8.25 -6.19
C PHE A 133 6.95 7.69 -5.07
N GLU A 134 7.39 8.56 -4.18
CA GLU A 134 8.12 8.20 -2.98
C GLU A 134 7.42 8.75 -1.74
N PHE A 135 6.98 7.88 -0.87
CA PHE A 135 6.48 8.16 0.46
C PHE A 135 6.59 6.90 1.33
N ALA A 136 7.77 6.31 1.40
CA ALA A 136 7.95 5.05 2.12
C ALA A 136 6.80 4.04 1.82
N CYS A 137 6.26 3.37 2.83
CA CYS A 137 5.21 2.36 2.64
C CYS A 137 3.84 2.91 2.17
N LYS A 138 3.62 4.24 2.21
CA LYS A 138 2.40 4.91 1.74
C LYS A 138 2.44 5.22 0.25
N ALA A 139 3.61 5.15 -0.38
CA ALA A 139 3.80 5.54 -1.79
C ALA A 139 2.80 4.85 -2.75
N GLY A 140 2.40 3.60 -2.45
CA GLY A 140 1.40 2.88 -3.25
C GLY A 140 0.02 3.55 -3.23
N THR A 141 -0.49 3.95 -2.08
CA THR A 141 -1.80 4.63 -1.98
C THR A 141 -1.78 6.05 -2.51
N GLU A 142 -0.63 6.74 -2.51
CA GLU A 142 -0.48 8.01 -3.24
C GLU A 142 -0.77 7.85 -4.74
N THR A 143 -0.38 6.73 -5.35
CA THR A 143 -0.68 6.48 -6.77
C THR A 143 -2.19 6.31 -7.00
N ILE A 144 -2.91 5.69 -6.05
CA ILE A 144 -4.38 5.58 -6.11
C ILE A 144 -5.00 6.97 -6.00
N GLN A 145 -4.58 7.77 -5.03
CA GLN A 145 -5.11 9.12 -4.81
C GLN A 145 -4.90 10.02 -6.03
N ALA A 146 -3.70 9.97 -6.64
CA ALA A 146 -3.39 10.68 -7.86
C ALA A 146 -4.27 10.21 -9.04
N ALA A 147 -4.44 8.89 -9.19
CA ALA A 147 -5.26 8.29 -10.24
C ALA A 147 -6.75 8.68 -10.11
N MET A 148 -7.29 8.71 -8.89
CA MET A 148 -8.65 9.19 -8.63
C MET A 148 -8.83 10.64 -9.12
N GLY A 149 -7.91 11.55 -8.74
CA GLY A 149 -7.96 12.95 -9.16
C GLY A 149 -7.82 13.11 -10.68
N PHE A 150 -6.91 12.37 -11.28
CA PHE A 150 -6.62 12.45 -12.73
C PHE A 150 -7.79 11.95 -13.59
N VAL A 151 -8.42 10.85 -13.21
CA VAL A 151 -9.61 10.32 -13.88
C VAL A 151 -10.82 11.21 -13.62
N ALA A 152 -11.06 11.63 -12.39
CA ALA A 152 -12.20 12.48 -12.03
C ALA A 152 -12.16 13.87 -12.69
N SER A 153 -10.96 14.40 -12.97
CA SER A 153 -10.80 15.67 -13.71
C SER A 153 -11.21 15.56 -15.20
N GLY A 154 -11.32 14.34 -15.72
CA GLY A 154 -11.58 14.07 -17.13
C GLY A 154 -10.36 14.13 -18.03
N MET A 155 -9.15 14.28 -17.47
CA MET A 155 -7.88 14.22 -18.25
C MET A 155 -7.59 12.82 -18.78
N ALA A 156 -8.13 11.79 -18.15
CA ALA A 156 -8.02 10.39 -18.58
C ALA A 156 -9.29 9.63 -18.29
N ARG A 157 -9.58 8.60 -19.10
CA ARG A 157 -10.60 7.60 -18.75
C ARG A 157 -10.06 6.60 -17.75
N TYR A 158 -8.81 6.14 -17.94
CA TYR A 158 -8.14 5.20 -17.05
C TYR A 158 -6.75 5.66 -16.67
N ALA A 159 -6.39 5.41 -15.42
CA ALA A 159 -5.05 5.56 -14.87
C ALA A 159 -4.67 4.29 -14.09
N LEU A 160 -3.38 3.96 -14.10
CA LEU A 160 -2.84 2.80 -13.40
C LEU A 160 -1.98 3.26 -12.22
N GLY A 161 -2.36 2.87 -11.02
CA GLY A 161 -1.58 3.02 -9.80
C GLY A 161 -0.99 1.70 -9.34
N VAL A 162 0.30 1.68 -9.02
CA VAL A 162 1.03 0.49 -8.56
C VAL A 162 1.73 0.79 -7.26
N GLY A 163 1.69 -0.15 -6.30
CA GLY A 163 2.52 -0.15 -5.12
C GLY A 163 3.29 -1.47 -5.02
N ALA A 164 4.61 -1.42 -5.03
CA ALA A 164 5.44 -2.61 -4.99
C ALA A 164 6.80 -2.34 -4.37
N ASP A 165 7.32 -3.30 -3.61
CA ASP A 165 8.65 -3.22 -3.02
C ASP A 165 9.38 -4.56 -2.99
N THR A 166 10.70 -4.45 -3.03
CA THR A 166 11.67 -5.50 -2.72
C THR A 166 12.61 -5.05 -1.60
N ALA A 167 12.06 -4.37 -0.61
CA ALA A 167 12.81 -3.73 0.46
C ALA A 167 13.67 -4.71 1.26
N GLN A 168 14.68 -4.18 1.97
CA GLN A 168 15.68 -4.98 2.65
C GLN A 168 15.90 -4.50 4.08
N GLY A 169 15.83 -5.45 5.02
CA GLY A 169 16.35 -5.25 6.38
C GLY A 169 17.86 -5.57 6.45
N ARG A 170 18.55 -4.91 7.38
CA ARG A 170 19.96 -5.23 7.69
C ARG A 170 20.04 -6.66 8.24
N PRO A 171 21.05 -7.47 7.87
CA PRO A 171 21.28 -8.77 8.50
C PRO A 171 21.36 -8.67 10.03
N GLY A 172 20.58 -9.51 10.72
CA GLY A 172 20.49 -9.52 12.19
C GLY A 172 19.59 -8.43 12.81
N ASP A 173 19.04 -7.52 12.02
CA ASP A 173 18.11 -6.49 12.49
C ASP A 173 16.67 -7.02 12.59
N ALA A 174 15.85 -6.41 13.44
CA ALA A 174 14.41 -6.75 13.56
C ALA A 174 13.66 -6.61 12.23
N LEU A 175 14.04 -5.65 11.38
CA LEU A 175 13.46 -5.48 10.05
C LEU A 175 13.78 -6.65 9.13
N GLU A 176 14.89 -7.35 9.29
CA GLU A 176 15.20 -8.49 8.44
C GLU A 176 14.15 -9.58 8.51
N TYR A 177 13.56 -9.79 9.70
CA TYR A 177 12.50 -10.77 9.89
C TYR A 177 11.24 -10.44 9.12
N THR A 178 10.86 -9.15 9.07
CA THR A 178 9.55 -8.73 8.57
C THR A 178 9.56 -8.21 7.13
N THR A 179 10.70 -7.74 6.60
CA THR A 179 10.78 -7.20 5.23
C THR A 179 10.51 -8.27 4.18
N GLY A 180 9.45 -8.09 3.39
CA GLY A 180 9.06 -8.98 2.30
C GLY A 180 9.11 -8.29 0.92
N SER A 181 8.80 -9.05 -0.12
CA SER A 181 8.70 -8.58 -1.50
C SER A 181 7.33 -8.89 -2.07
N GLY A 182 6.75 -7.94 -2.80
CA GLY A 182 5.46 -8.09 -3.46
C GLY A 182 4.84 -6.76 -3.82
N GLY A 183 3.75 -6.79 -4.55
CA GLY A 183 3.06 -5.58 -4.98
C GLY A 183 1.66 -5.84 -5.52
N ALA A 184 0.93 -4.76 -5.69
CA ALA A 184 -0.39 -4.74 -6.30
C ALA A 184 -0.54 -3.54 -7.23
N ALA A 185 -1.45 -3.65 -8.19
CA ALA A 185 -1.77 -2.62 -9.16
C ALA A 185 -3.29 -2.46 -9.28
N TYR A 186 -3.72 -1.23 -9.53
CA TYR A 186 -5.14 -0.88 -9.69
C TYR A 186 -5.33 0.00 -10.91
N VAL A 187 -6.24 -0.42 -11.79
CA VAL A 187 -6.77 0.43 -12.85
C VAL A 187 -7.91 1.24 -12.26
N ILE A 188 -7.75 2.54 -12.22
CA ILE A 188 -8.79 3.48 -11.79
C ILE A 188 -9.50 4.02 -13.04
N GLY A 189 -10.83 4.06 -12.99
CA GLY A 189 -11.68 4.50 -14.08
C GLY A 189 -13.07 4.96 -13.61
N PRO A 190 -14.03 5.13 -14.53
CA PRO A 190 -15.39 5.53 -14.17
C PRO A 190 -16.08 4.53 -13.25
N LYS A 191 -16.92 5.01 -12.35
CA LYS A 191 -17.68 4.17 -11.39
C LYS A 191 -18.49 3.08 -12.08
N GLU A 192 -19.11 3.39 -13.22
CA GLU A 192 -19.99 2.49 -13.95
C GLU A 192 -19.27 1.23 -14.47
N GLU A 193 -17.95 1.27 -14.55
CA GLU A 193 -17.08 0.18 -15.01
C GLU A 193 -16.32 -0.48 -13.88
N SER A 194 -16.50 0.00 -12.66
CA SER A 194 -15.68 -0.36 -11.50
C SER A 194 -16.19 -1.59 -10.78
N LEU A 195 -15.26 -2.41 -10.31
CA LEU A 195 -15.48 -3.54 -9.40
C LEU A 195 -15.74 -3.07 -7.97
N ALA A 196 -15.18 -1.92 -7.62
CA ALA A 196 -15.44 -1.20 -6.39
C ALA A 196 -15.25 0.30 -6.62
N TYR A 197 -16.15 1.14 -6.12
CA TYR A 197 -16.03 2.60 -6.27
C TYR A 197 -15.67 3.27 -4.95
N PHE A 198 -15.03 4.45 -5.03
CA PHE A 198 -14.63 5.23 -3.87
C PHE A 198 -15.76 6.14 -3.39
N GLU A 199 -16.08 6.05 -2.10
CA GLU A 199 -17.00 6.99 -1.43
C GLU A 199 -16.27 8.26 -0.99
N GLY A 200 -14.99 8.15 -0.64
CA GLY A 200 -14.12 9.24 -0.25
C GLY A 200 -12.75 8.76 0.20
N ALA A 201 -11.86 9.70 0.36
CA ALA A 201 -10.51 9.47 0.88
C ALA A 201 -10.12 10.58 1.88
N TYR A 202 -9.19 10.26 2.78
CA TYR A 202 -8.61 11.21 3.71
C TYR A 202 -7.13 10.92 3.90
N SER A 203 -6.30 11.97 3.96
CA SER A 203 -4.86 11.86 4.24
C SER A 203 -4.50 12.62 5.50
N HIS A 204 -3.75 11.97 6.40
CA HIS A 204 -3.18 12.56 7.60
C HIS A 204 -1.66 12.51 7.55
N VAL A 205 -1.02 13.68 7.50
CA VAL A 205 0.43 13.80 7.31
C VAL A 205 1.03 14.69 8.40
N SER A 206 2.16 14.27 8.95
CA SER A 206 3.04 15.08 9.78
C SER A 206 4.48 14.58 9.67
N ASP A 207 5.46 15.46 9.81
CA ASP A 207 6.86 15.06 9.83
C ASP A 207 7.20 14.23 11.09
N THR A 208 7.80 13.05 10.90
CA THR A 208 8.31 12.21 12.00
C THR A 208 9.63 11.54 11.60
N PRO A 209 10.65 11.51 12.48
CA PRO A 209 11.95 10.90 12.22
C PRO A 209 11.99 9.41 12.58
N ASP A 210 10.91 8.67 12.34
CA ASP A 210 10.74 7.29 12.82
C ASP A 210 11.40 6.24 11.92
N PHE A 211 11.55 6.53 10.62
CA PHE A 211 12.15 5.63 9.65
C PHE A 211 12.63 6.42 8.43
N PHE A 212 13.86 6.20 8.00
CA PHE A 212 14.44 6.87 6.83
C PHE A 212 15.68 6.13 6.31
N ARG A 213 16.06 6.41 5.06
CA ARG A 213 17.31 5.96 4.45
C ARG A 213 17.93 7.12 3.66
N ARG A 214 19.13 7.52 4.03
CA ARG A 214 19.87 8.55 3.30
C ARG A 214 20.49 7.99 2.01
N PRO A 215 20.82 8.82 1.02
CA PRO A 215 21.60 8.41 -0.15
C PRO A 215 22.88 7.68 0.28
N TYR A 216 23.26 6.65 -0.48
CA TYR A 216 24.42 5.77 -0.25
C TYR A 216 24.33 4.84 0.98
N GLU A 217 23.28 4.93 1.79
CA GLU A 217 23.00 3.93 2.82
C GLU A 217 22.29 2.73 2.18
N ARG A 218 22.76 1.53 2.54
CA ARG A 218 22.20 0.28 1.99
C ARG A 218 20.89 -0.11 2.65
N TYR A 219 20.75 0.19 3.93
CA TYR A 219 19.60 -0.22 4.73
C TYR A 219 18.98 0.97 5.44
N PRO A 220 17.64 0.94 5.63
CA PRO A 220 16.96 1.98 6.39
C PRO A 220 17.35 1.95 7.87
N GLN A 221 17.23 3.10 8.50
CA GLN A 221 17.31 3.29 9.94
C GLN A 221 15.89 3.48 10.50
N HIS A 222 15.64 3.00 11.71
CA HIS A 222 14.34 3.16 12.37
C HIS A 222 14.48 3.62 13.81
N GLY A 223 13.49 4.40 14.26
CA GLY A 223 13.44 5.02 15.59
C GLY A 223 12.95 4.09 16.70
N SER A 224 13.11 2.75 16.57
CA SER A 224 12.70 1.78 17.58
C SER A 224 11.24 1.97 18.03
N ARG A 225 10.99 2.41 19.28
CA ARG A 225 9.66 2.59 19.84
C ARG A 225 8.84 3.66 19.14
N PHE A 226 9.46 4.69 18.57
CA PHE A 226 8.77 5.78 17.87
C PHE A 226 8.10 5.33 16.56
N THR A 227 8.54 4.23 15.97
CA THR A 227 7.91 3.65 14.77
C THR A 227 6.47 3.16 15.05
N GLY A 228 6.17 2.69 16.27
CA GLY A 228 4.82 2.29 16.68
C GLY A 228 4.01 3.43 17.26
N GLU A 229 4.42 3.89 18.43
CA GLU A 229 3.86 5.05 19.12
C GLU A 229 4.96 6.12 19.20
N PRO A 230 4.79 7.34 18.69
CA PRO A 230 3.55 7.97 18.19
C PRO A 230 3.35 7.87 16.68
N ALA A 231 4.24 7.25 15.89
CA ALA A 231 4.18 7.35 14.43
C ALA A 231 3.02 6.52 13.83
N TYR A 232 3.14 5.18 13.77
CA TYR A 232 2.15 4.34 13.12
C TYR A 232 0.73 4.53 13.68
N PHE A 233 0.54 4.35 14.99
CA PHE A 233 -0.81 4.38 15.56
C PHE A 233 -1.45 5.76 15.48
N LYS A 234 -0.69 6.84 15.71
CA LYS A 234 -1.23 8.20 15.59
C LYS A 234 -1.82 8.43 14.19
N HIS A 235 -1.06 8.12 13.14
CA HIS A 235 -1.47 8.42 11.77
C HIS A 235 -2.57 7.49 11.26
N VAL A 236 -2.43 6.18 11.47
CA VAL A 236 -3.42 5.18 11.04
C VAL A 236 -4.77 5.40 11.71
N LEU A 237 -4.77 5.65 13.04
CA LEU A 237 -6.01 5.90 13.77
C LEU A 237 -6.64 7.23 13.37
N ALA A 238 -5.84 8.29 13.20
CA ALA A 238 -6.35 9.59 12.77
C ALA A 238 -6.97 9.50 11.38
N ALA A 239 -6.29 8.86 10.41
CA ALA A 239 -6.81 8.76 9.05
C ALA A 239 -8.09 7.90 8.99
N GLY A 240 -8.08 6.72 9.60
CA GLY A 240 -9.23 5.82 9.61
C GLY A 240 -10.44 6.41 10.33
N GLN A 241 -10.25 6.95 11.54
CA GLN A 241 -11.33 7.53 12.32
C GLN A 241 -11.94 8.73 11.62
N HIS A 242 -11.09 9.66 11.14
CA HIS A 242 -11.56 10.89 10.51
C HIS A 242 -12.39 10.61 9.25
N LEU A 243 -11.96 9.66 8.41
CA LEU A 243 -12.73 9.28 7.24
C LEU A 243 -14.08 8.67 7.61
N MET A 244 -14.12 7.80 8.62
CA MET A 244 -15.38 7.20 9.11
C MET A 244 -16.31 8.28 9.67
N ASP A 245 -15.80 9.21 10.48
CA ASP A 245 -16.59 10.29 11.08
C ASP A 245 -17.20 11.22 10.02
N GLU A 246 -16.45 11.60 8.99
CA GLU A 246 -16.90 12.48 7.91
C GLU A 246 -17.93 11.79 6.97
N LEU A 247 -17.90 10.46 6.89
CA LEU A 247 -18.86 9.67 6.12
C LEU A 247 -20.07 9.20 6.97
N ASP A 248 -20.07 9.52 8.26
CA ASP A 248 -21.08 9.08 9.24
C ASP A 248 -21.16 7.53 9.33
N TYR A 249 -19.97 6.87 9.33
CA TYR A 249 -19.82 5.43 9.45
C TYR A 249 -19.08 5.03 10.73
N THR A 250 -19.35 3.81 11.16
CA THR A 250 -18.64 3.09 12.21
C THR A 250 -18.00 1.83 11.64
N ALA A 251 -17.16 1.15 12.42
CA ALA A 251 -16.58 -0.12 11.99
C ALA A 251 -17.63 -1.20 11.63
N ALA A 252 -18.86 -1.10 12.20
CA ALA A 252 -19.94 -2.03 11.90
C ALA A 252 -20.53 -1.88 10.49
N ASP A 253 -20.34 -0.72 9.86
CA ASP A 253 -20.82 -0.44 8.50
C ASP A 253 -19.90 -1.01 7.42
N TYR A 254 -18.72 -1.53 7.80
CA TYR A 254 -17.73 -2.13 6.91
C TYR A 254 -17.76 -3.65 7.00
N ALA A 255 -17.83 -4.31 5.85
CA ALA A 255 -17.68 -5.76 5.74
C ALA A 255 -16.25 -6.21 6.00
N ALA A 256 -15.27 -5.41 5.56
CA ALA A 256 -13.85 -5.70 5.75
C ALA A 256 -13.01 -4.41 5.91
N ALA A 257 -11.84 -4.56 6.52
CA ALA A 257 -10.85 -3.49 6.60
C ALA A 257 -9.44 -4.04 6.41
N VAL A 258 -8.58 -3.25 5.78
CA VAL A 258 -7.15 -3.53 5.67
C VAL A 258 -6.34 -2.33 6.13
N PHE A 259 -5.31 -2.62 6.91
CA PHE A 259 -4.34 -1.65 7.43
C PHE A 259 -2.95 -1.98 6.91
N HIS A 260 -2.07 -0.98 6.82
CA HIS A 260 -0.66 -1.25 6.59
C HIS A 260 -0.10 -2.24 7.63
N GLN A 261 0.74 -3.18 7.19
CA GLN A 261 1.15 -4.36 7.94
C GLN A 261 2.68 -4.42 8.12
N PRO A 262 3.29 -3.62 9.01
CA PRO A 262 4.73 -3.73 9.29
C PRO A 262 5.08 -5.04 10.03
N ASN A 263 4.12 -5.60 10.75
CA ASN A 263 4.10 -6.90 11.43
C ASN A 263 2.65 -7.29 11.71
N ALA A 264 2.41 -8.52 12.21
CA ALA A 264 1.05 -9.00 12.45
C ALA A 264 0.30 -8.28 13.60
N ARG A 265 1.02 -7.70 14.57
CA ARG A 265 0.42 -7.09 15.77
C ARG A 265 -0.15 -5.69 15.54
N PHE A 266 0.52 -4.89 14.69
CA PHE A 266 0.15 -3.49 14.49
C PHE A 266 -1.24 -3.34 13.85
N PRO A 267 -1.55 -3.97 12.69
CA PRO A 267 -2.87 -3.87 12.08
C PRO A 267 -3.98 -4.39 12.99
N GLN A 268 -3.75 -5.48 13.73
CA GLN A 268 -4.73 -6.02 14.68
C GLN A 268 -5.04 -5.04 15.83
N ARG A 269 -4.00 -4.37 16.36
CA ARG A 269 -4.19 -3.34 17.40
C ARG A 269 -4.88 -2.09 16.87
N ALA A 270 -4.55 -1.65 15.66
CA ALA A 270 -5.20 -0.51 15.02
C ALA A 270 -6.68 -0.82 14.75
N ALA A 271 -6.98 -1.96 14.16
CA ALA A 271 -8.34 -2.45 13.93
C ALA A 271 -9.16 -2.46 15.22
N LYS A 272 -8.65 -3.08 16.29
CA LYS A 272 -9.33 -3.12 17.60
C LYS A 272 -9.59 -1.70 18.15
N LYS A 273 -8.65 -0.77 18.02
CA LYS A 273 -8.83 0.62 18.51
C LYS A 273 -9.90 1.39 17.72
N LEU A 274 -10.07 1.06 16.42
CA LEU A 274 -11.13 1.64 15.57
C LEU A 274 -12.46 0.89 15.64
N GLY A 275 -12.57 -0.17 16.45
CA GLY A 275 -13.81 -0.91 16.64
C GLY A 275 -14.01 -2.11 15.69
N PHE A 276 -13.04 -2.44 14.85
CA PHE A 276 -13.12 -3.61 13.96
C PHE A 276 -12.87 -4.91 14.69
N THR A 277 -13.58 -5.94 14.25
CA THR A 277 -13.41 -7.33 14.72
C THR A 277 -12.24 -8.01 14.01
N PRO A 278 -11.67 -9.09 14.59
CA PRO A 278 -10.64 -9.88 13.89
C PRO A 278 -11.10 -10.43 12.53
N GLN A 279 -12.36 -10.80 12.40
CA GLN A 279 -12.95 -11.35 11.17
C GLN A 279 -12.93 -10.34 10.02
N GLN A 280 -13.21 -9.07 10.31
CA GLN A 280 -13.22 -8.00 9.29
C GLN A 280 -11.83 -7.73 8.69
N ILE A 281 -10.74 -8.12 9.35
CA ILE A 281 -9.38 -7.89 8.84
C ILE A 281 -8.68 -9.17 8.36
N GLU A 282 -9.28 -10.33 8.56
CA GLU A 282 -8.65 -11.64 8.33
C GLU A 282 -8.22 -11.84 6.88
N ALA A 283 -9.09 -11.54 5.92
CA ALA A 283 -8.82 -11.73 4.49
C ALA A 283 -7.60 -10.92 4.02
N GLY A 284 -7.47 -9.68 4.51
CA GLY A 284 -6.38 -8.75 4.16
C GLY A 284 -5.11 -8.90 4.99
N LEU A 285 -5.09 -9.71 6.06
CA LEU A 285 -3.94 -9.85 6.96
C LEU A 285 -2.91 -10.87 6.45
N LEU A 286 -2.04 -10.43 5.54
CA LEU A 286 -1.12 -11.30 4.80
C LEU A 286 0.31 -11.33 5.36
N VAL A 287 0.69 -10.40 6.22
CA VAL A 287 2.07 -10.17 6.64
C VAL A 287 2.76 -11.40 7.24
N SER A 288 2.02 -12.29 7.91
CA SER A 288 2.59 -13.53 8.47
C SER A 288 3.07 -14.52 7.42
N LEU A 289 2.58 -14.41 6.17
CA LEU A 289 2.87 -15.33 5.07
C LEU A 289 3.79 -14.73 4.00
N VAL A 290 3.79 -13.39 3.88
CA VAL A 290 4.55 -12.71 2.81
C VAL A 290 5.56 -11.69 3.35
N GLY A 291 5.46 -11.30 4.62
CA GLY A 291 6.20 -10.19 5.19
C GLY A 291 5.59 -8.83 4.85
N ASN A 292 6.20 -7.77 5.35
CA ASN A 292 5.85 -6.40 5.00
C ASN A 292 6.37 -6.09 3.59
N THR A 293 5.48 -5.89 2.64
CA THR A 293 5.80 -5.51 1.26
C THR A 293 5.75 -3.99 1.05
N TYR A 294 5.89 -3.22 2.13
CA TYR A 294 6.02 -1.76 2.16
C TYR A 294 4.93 -1.06 1.35
N ALA A 295 5.26 -0.36 0.24
CA ALA A 295 4.27 0.33 -0.59
C ALA A 295 3.18 -0.62 -1.17
N GLY A 296 3.49 -1.91 -1.32
CA GLY A 296 2.53 -2.94 -1.70
C GLY A 296 1.70 -3.49 -0.54
N SER A 297 2.01 -3.20 0.72
CA SER A 297 1.48 -3.93 1.88
C SER A 297 -0.05 -3.83 2.04
N SER A 298 -0.59 -2.63 2.21
CA SER A 298 -2.04 -2.42 2.31
C SER A 298 -2.75 -2.70 0.99
N MET A 299 -2.09 -2.42 -0.14
CA MET A 299 -2.61 -2.69 -1.47
C MET A 299 -2.78 -4.20 -1.74
N LEU A 300 -1.80 -5.05 -1.41
CA LEU A 300 -1.94 -6.50 -1.46
C LEU A 300 -3.04 -7.03 -0.54
N GLY A 301 -3.17 -6.44 0.65
CA GLY A 301 -4.27 -6.78 1.54
C GLY A 301 -5.63 -6.45 0.94
N LEU A 302 -5.77 -5.32 0.23
CA LEU A 302 -7.00 -4.96 -0.47
C LEU A 302 -7.29 -5.93 -1.64
N THR A 303 -6.28 -6.37 -2.41
CA THR A 303 -6.53 -7.38 -3.47
C THR A 303 -7.06 -8.68 -2.89
N ALA A 304 -6.54 -9.13 -1.74
CA ALA A 304 -7.03 -10.34 -1.08
C ALA A 304 -8.48 -10.20 -0.56
N ILE A 305 -8.86 -9.02 -0.08
CA ILE A 305 -10.25 -8.73 0.30
C ILE A 305 -11.14 -8.74 -0.94
N LEU A 306 -10.76 -8.07 -2.03
CA LEU A 306 -11.54 -8.03 -3.28
C LEU A 306 -11.69 -9.42 -3.92
N ASP A 307 -10.73 -10.32 -3.74
CA ASP A 307 -10.81 -11.71 -4.20
C ASP A 307 -11.95 -12.51 -3.51
N GLU A 308 -12.41 -12.07 -2.33
CA GLU A 308 -13.44 -12.74 -1.53
C GLU A 308 -14.74 -11.90 -1.37
N ALA A 309 -14.68 -10.60 -1.72
CA ALA A 309 -15.76 -9.64 -1.49
C ALA A 309 -17.03 -9.92 -2.31
N ARG A 310 -18.15 -9.46 -1.80
CA ARG A 310 -19.48 -9.56 -2.44
C ARG A 310 -19.99 -8.18 -2.84
N PRO A 311 -20.87 -8.10 -3.82
CA PRO A 311 -21.57 -6.86 -4.15
C PRO A 311 -22.22 -6.23 -2.90
N GLY A 312 -22.03 -4.92 -2.76
CA GLY A 312 -22.51 -4.16 -1.61
C GLY A 312 -21.56 -4.13 -0.39
N ASP A 313 -20.53 -4.97 -0.35
CA ASP A 313 -19.54 -4.93 0.73
C ASP A 313 -18.83 -3.58 0.74
N ARG A 314 -18.80 -2.93 1.91
CA ARG A 314 -18.01 -1.72 2.15
C ARG A 314 -16.66 -2.11 2.75
N ILE A 315 -15.58 -1.55 2.22
CA ILE A 315 -14.20 -1.86 2.60
C ILE A 315 -13.49 -0.60 3.03
N LEU A 316 -12.81 -0.63 4.19
CA LEU A 316 -11.88 0.41 4.63
C LEU A 316 -10.46 0.00 4.29
N LEU A 317 -9.75 0.83 3.53
CA LEU A 317 -8.31 0.72 3.29
C LEU A 317 -7.59 1.83 4.05
N VAL A 318 -6.62 1.48 4.92
CA VAL A 318 -5.78 2.45 5.64
C VAL A 318 -4.31 2.11 5.43
N SER A 319 -3.59 2.98 4.75
CA SER A 319 -2.15 2.87 4.57
C SER A 319 -1.37 3.53 5.71
N TYR A 320 -0.06 3.37 5.69
CA TYR A 320 0.87 4.13 6.51
C TYR A 320 2.23 4.15 5.81
N GLY A 321 2.87 5.30 5.80
CA GLY A 321 4.26 5.49 5.41
C GLY A 321 5.01 6.21 6.51
N ALA A 322 6.18 5.69 6.84
CA ALA A 322 7.06 6.34 7.81
C ALA A 322 7.53 7.70 7.31
N GLY A 323 7.76 8.61 8.24
CA GLY A 323 8.19 9.94 7.94
C GLY A 323 7.23 11.13 8.12
N ALA A 324 5.93 11.08 8.41
CA ALA A 324 4.97 9.99 8.38
C ALA A 324 3.65 10.47 7.75
N GLY A 325 2.89 9.54 7.23
CA GLY A 325 1.56 9.80 6.70
C GLY A 325 0.71 8.53 6.60
N SER A 326 -0.61 8.72 6.52
CA SER A 326 -1.58 7.64 6.34
C SER A 326 -2.70 8.13 5.45
N ASP A 327 -3.08 7.31 4.45
CA ASP A 327 -4.30 7.51 3.67
C ASP A 327 -5.36 6.54 4.15
N ALA A 328 -6.60 6.99 4.14
CA ALA A 328 -7.77 6.14 4.33
C ALA A 328 -8.69 6.29 3.11
N PHE A 329 -9.26 5.18 2.64
CA PHE A 329 -10.25 5.13 1.55
C PHE A 329 -11.44 4.28 1.99
N SER A 330 -12.65 4.75 1.70
CA SER A 330 -13.87 3.96 1.78
C SER A 330 -14.30 3.54 0.38
N LEU A 331 -14.53 2.26 0.18
CA LEU A 331 -14.92 1.67 -1.10
C LEU A 331 -16.19 0.84 -0.94
N VAL A 332 -17.01 0.79 -1.99
CA VAL A 332 -18.16 -0.12 -2.07
C VAL A 332 -18.00 -1.02 -3.30
N VAL A 333 -18.14 -2.31 -3.08
CA VAL A 333 -18.02 -3.35 -4.11
C VAL A 333 -19.30 -3.38 -4.97
N THR A 334 -19.15 -3.53 -6.29
CA THR A 334 -20.25 -3.60 -7.25
C THR A 334 -20.47 -5.04 -7.74
N GLU A 335 -21.59 -5.28 -8.46
CA GLU A 335 -21.89 -6.57 -9.08
C GLU A 335 -20.83 -7.01 -10.10
N LEU A 336 -20.11 -6.10 -10.73
CA LEU A 336 -19.07 -6.41 -11.70
C LEU A 336 -17.92 -7.26 -11.12
N ILE A 337 -17.78 -7.29 -9.81
CA ILE A 337 -16.77 -8.13 -9.14
C ILE A 337 -16.99 -9.62 -9.46
N GLU A 338 -18.23 -10.10 -9.52
CA GLU A 338 -18.57 -11.50 -9.78
C GLU A 338 -18.21 -11.91 -11.21
N GLU A 339 -18.27 -10.98 -12.17
CA GLU A 339 -17.94 -11.24 -13.57
C GLU A 339 -16.42 -11.26 -13.85
N ARG A 340 -15.62 -10.50 -13.07
CA ARG A 340 -14.23 -10.19 -13.44
C ARG A 340 -13.19 -10.72 -12.48
N ARG A 341 -13.59 -11.04 -11.25
CA ARG A 341 -12.67 -11.50 -10.19
C ARG A 341 -11.78 -12.67 -10.65
N ASP A 342 -12.35 -13.67 -11.29
CA ASP A 342 -11.68 -14.93 -11.62
C ASP A 342 -10.94 -14.92 -12.98
N ARG A 343 -10.81 -13.75 -13.62
CA ARG A 343 -10.12 -13.63 -14.92
C ARG A 343 -8.60 -13.80 -14.83
N VAL A 344 -8.04 -13.67 -13.65
CA VAL A 344 -6.61 -13.84 -13.35
C VAL A 344 -6.45 -14.52 -11.98
N PRO A 345 -5.27 -15.10 -11.67
CA PRO A 345 -5.02 -15.69 -10.37
C PRO A 345 -5.33 -14.73 -9.22
N CYS A 346 -5.91 -15.24 -8.14
CA CYS A 346 -6.16 -14.47 -6.94
C CYS A 346 -4.86 -14.27 -6.13
N THR A 347 -4.89 -13.38 -5.16
CA THR A 347 -3.74 -13.08 -4.29
C THR A 347 -3.24 -14.32 -3.58
N ARG A 348 -4.16 -15.18 -3.12
CA ARG A 348 -3.81 -16.42 -2.40
C ARG A 348 -3.18 -17.48 -3.30
N ASP A 349 -3.44 -17.48 -4.63
CA ASP A 349 -2.75 -18.37 -5.57
C ASP A 349 -1.25 -18.01 -5.64
N TYR A 350 -0.91 -16.72 -5.66
CA TYR A 350 0.48 -16.25 -5.60
C TYR A 350 1.15 -16.61 -4.27
N ILE A 351 0.41 -16.61 -3.18
CA ILE A 351 0.91 -17.04 -1.86
C ILE A 351 1.11 -18.56 -1.83
N ALA A 352 0.18 -19.34 -2.39
CA ALA A 352 0.19 -20.81 -2.36
C ALA A 352 1.31 -21.43 -3.22
N ARG A 353 1.74 -20.79 -4.33
CA ARG A 353 2.82 -21.28 -5.19
C ARG A 353 4.22 -21.14 -4.56
N ARG A 354 4.31 -21.20 -3.24
CA ARG A 354 5.51 -21.00 -2.46
C ARG A 354 6.59 -22.06 -2.67
N LYS A 355 7.85 -21.63 -2.65
CA LYS A 355 9.05 -22.48 -2.61
C LYS A 355 9.94 -22.00 -1.49
N GLU A 356 10.14 -22.82 -0.49
CA GLU A 356 11.01 -22.51 0.65
C GLU A 356 12.48 -22.44 0.24
N ILE A 357 13.21 -21.49 0.83
CA ILE A 357 14.65 -21.31 0.67
C ILE A 357 15.30 -21.15 2.05
N ASP A 358 16.56 -21.53 2.16
CA ASP A 358 17.37 -21.31 3.34
C ASP A 358 17.96 -19.90 3.41
N TYR A 359 18.56 -19.58 4.57
CA TYR A 359 19.20 -18.28 4.79
C TYR A 359 20.36 -18.00 3.84
N ALA A 360 21.16 -19.00 3.46
CA ALA A 360 22.29 -18.85 2.54
C ALA A 360 21.82 -18.46 1.13
N THR A 361 20.77 -19.13 0.63
CA THR A 361 20.12 -18.77 -0.63
C THR A 361 19.54 -17.36 -0.60
N TYR A 362 18.87 -16.99 0.49
CA TYR A 362 18.32 -15.64 0.67
C TYR A 362 19.39 -14.55 0.62
N VAL A 363 20.48 -14.69 1.39
CA VAL A 363 21.55 -13.66 1.41
C VAL A 363 22.24 -13.54 0.05
N ARG A 364 22.36 -14.65 -0.70
CA ARG A 364 22.85 -14.66 -2.07
C ARG A 364 21.89 -13.93 -3.01
N TYR A 365 20.60 -14.25 -3.02
CA TYR A 365 19.60 -13.63 -3.89
C TYR A 365 19.48 -12.12 -3.63
N ARG A 366 19.55 -11.71 -2.39
CA ARG A 366 19.47 -10.31 -1.99
C ARG A 366 20.82 -9.58 -1.95
N LYS A 367 21.87 -10.20 -2.48
CA LYS A 367 23.23 -9.64 -2.56
C LYS A 367 23.72 -9.09 -1.20
N LYS A 368 23.37 -9.76 -0.10
CA LYS A 368 23.75 -9.33 1.26
C LYS A 368 25.18 -9.69 1.61
N LEU A 369 25.75 -10.69 0.94
CA LEU A 369 27.17 -11.04 1.03
C LEU A 369 27.96 -10.19 0.02
N ARG A 370 29.14 -9.74 0.43
CA ARG A 370 30.12 -9.20 -0.51
C ARG A 370 30.72 -10.40 -1.27
N MET A 371 30.44 -10.45 -2.55
CA MET A 371 31.15 -11.33 -3.49
C MET A 371 32.30 -10.50 -4.07
N HIS A 372 33.51 -11.01 -3.91
CA HIS A 372 34.73 -10.38 -4.47
C HIS A 372 34.71 -10.49 -5.99
#